data_ccdab1946a6f2921504422908c5e614b
#
_entry.id   ccdab1946a6f2921504422908c5e614b
#
_cell.length_a   1.000
_cell.length_b   1.000
_cell.length_c   1.000
_cell.angle_alpha   90.00
_cell.angle_beta   90.00
_cell.angle_gamma   90.00
#
_symmetry.space_group_name_H-M   'P 1'
#
loop_
_entity.id
_entity.type
_entity.pdbx_description
1 polymer ?
#
loop_
_entity_poly.entity_id
_entity_poly.type
_entity_poly.pdbx_seq_one_letter_code
_entity_poly.pdbx_strand_id
1 'polypeptide(L)' 'DPERSMEIMTLLVKINQLGTTVLVVTHEMWFARNVSNKVIFMENGKVVEAGSSTDFFQNPKEERTKEFLRTTSEKV' A
#
# COMPACT_ATOMS: atom_id res chain seq x y z
N ASP A 1 15.84 -5.22 -1.99
CA ASP A 1 16.89 -4.42 -1.37
C ASP A 1 16.26 -3.26 -0.60
N PRO A 2 16.29 -3.33 0.74
CA PRO A 2 15.62 -2.31 1.58
C PRO A 2 16.13 -0.90 1.35
N GLU A 3 17.42 -0.75 1.11
CA GLU A 3 18.00 0.57 0.89
C GLU A 3 17.47 1.20 -0.40
N ARG A 4 17.40 0.41 -1.47
CA ARG A 4 16.89 0.88 -2.74
C ARG A 4 15.39 1.21 -2.65
N SER A 5 14.63 0.40 -1.93
CA SER A 5 13.20 0.67 -1.73
C SER A 5 12.99 2.00 -0.99
N MET A 6 13.83 2.30 -0.02
CA MET A 6 13.73 3.57 0.70
C MET A 6 14.07 4.76 -0.18
N GLU A 7 15.03 4.62 -1.09
CA GLU A 7 15.35 5.68 -2.04
C GLU A 7 14.18 5.95 -2.96
N ILE A 8 13.55 4.90 -3.46
CA ILE A 8 12.37 5.02 -4.32
C ILE A 8 11.24 5.68 -3.56
N MET A 9 11.02 5.27 -2.32
CA MET A 9 9.97 5.84 -1.49
C MET A 9 10.17 7.35 -1.31
N THR A 10 11.40 7.77 -1.01
CA THR A 10 11.71 9.18 -0.83
C THR A 10 11.42 9.98 -2.10
N LEU A 11 11.80 9.43 -3.26
CA LEU A 11 11.55 10.09 -4.53
C LEU A 11 10.07 10.24 -4.81
N LEU A 12 9.29 9.17 -4.58
CA LEU A 12 7.85 9.20 -4.83
C LEU A 12 7.13 10.20 -3.93
N VAL A 13 7.54 10.28 -2.67
CA VAL A 13 6.97 11.26 -1.74
C VAL A 13 7.23 12.68 -2.24
N LYS A 14 8.44 12.95 -2.70
CA LYS A 14 8.77 14.28 -3.23
C LYS A 14 7.94 14.63 -4.46
N ILE A 15 7.78 13.69 -5.39
CA ILE A 15 6.98 13.90 -6.59
C ILE A 15 5.54 14.19 -6.21
N ASN A 16 5.00 13.45 -5.27
CA ASN A 16 3.63 13.64 -4.81
C ASN A 16 3.44 15.00 -4.15
N GLN A 17 4.42 15.45 -3.39
CA GLN A 17 4.37 16.77 -2.75
C GLN A 17 4.35 17.92 -3.75
N LEU A 18 4.82 17.66 -4.97
CA LEU A 18 4.76 18.65 -6.05
C LEU A 18 3.41 18.67 -6.75
N GLY A 19 2.45 17.88 -6.28
CA GLY A 19 1.10 17.87 -6.82
C GLY A 19 0.86 16.80 -7.87
N THR A 20 1.82 15.93 -8.13
CA THR A 20 1.69 14.87 -9.12
C THR A 20 1.00 13.66 -8.50
N THR A 21 -0.02 13.14 -9.16
CA THR A 21 -0.65 11.88 -8.76
C THR A 21 0.25 10.73 -9.16
N VAL A 22 0.52 9.83 -8.21
CA VAL A 22 1.40 8.68 -8.44
C VAL A 22 0.64 7.40 -8.14
N LEU A 23 0.69 6.45 -9.07
CA LEU A 23 0.12 5.12 -8.88
C LEU A 23 1.26 4.10 -8.76
N VAL A 24 1.25 3.34 -7.67
CA VAL A 24 2.26 2.32 -7.40
C VAL A 24 1.57 0.97 -7.28
N VAL A 25 2.08 -0.01 -8.01
CA VAL A 25 1.61 -1.40 -7.90
C VAL A 25 2.69 -2.20 -7.18
N THR A 26 2.33 -2.80 -6.05
CA THR A 26 3.32 -3.51 -5.24
C THR A 26 2.65 -4.58 -4.39
N HIS A 27 3.40 -5.59 -4.02
CA HIS A 27 2.99 -6.55 -3.01
C HIS A 27 3.82 -6.42 -1.74
N GLU A 28 4.61 -5.35 -1.62
CA GLU A 28 5.31 -5.04 -0.39
C GLU A 28 4.45 -4.15 0.48
N MET A 29 3.93 -4.70 1.56
CA MET A 29 2.93 -3.99 2.37
C MET A 29 3.50 -2.79 3.11
N TRP A 30 4.73 -2.88 3.63
CA TRP A 30 5.31 -1.73 4.31
C TRP A 30 5.48 -0.54 3.36
N PHE A 31 5.82 -0.83 2.11
CA PHE A 31 5.98 0.20 1.09
C PHE A 31 4.63 0.86 0.81
N ALA A 32 3.60 0.04 0.57
CA ALA A 32 2.26 0.56 0.32
C ALA A 32 1.79 1.42 1.49
N ARG A 33 1.99 0.95 2.71
CA ARG A 33 1.55 1.67 3.90
C ARG A 33 2.23 3.02 4.07
N ASN A 34 3.53 3.08 3.81
CA ASN A 34 4.31 4.29 4.08
C ASN A 34 4.29 5.30 2.94
N VAL A 35 4.00 4.86 1.72
CA VAL A 35 4.05 5.72 0.55
C VAL A 35 2.67 6.23 0.16
N SER A 36 1.62 5.42 0.33
CA SER A 36 0.33 5.74 -0.25
C SER A 36 -0.61 6.44 0.73
N ASN A 37 -1.50 7.26 0.16
CA ASN A 37 -2.64 7.83 0.90
C ASN A 37 -3.86 6.93 0.73
N LYS A 38 -3.95 6.26 -0.40
CA LYS A 38 -5.09 5.42 -0.74
C LYS A 38 -4.58 4.08 -1.24
N VAL A 39 -5.25 3.01 -0.83
CA VAL A 39 -4.88 1.65 -1.20
C VAL A 39 -6.07 0.98 -1.88
N ILE A 40 -5.78 0.24 -2.94
CA ILE A 40 -6.77 -0.61 -3.62
C ILE A 40 -6.21 -2.02 -3.66
N PHE A 41 -6.91 -2.94 -3.00
CA PHE A 41 -6.53 -4.34 -2.97
C PHE A 41 -7.31 -5.10 -4.04
N MET A 42 -6.59 -5.76 -4.92
CA MET A 42 -7.19 -6.48 -6.04
C MET A 42 -6.79 -7.94 -6.02
N GLU A 43 -7.72 -8.80 -6.40
CA GLU A 43 -7.47 -10.23 -6.62
C GLU A 43 -8.28 -10.70 -7.81
N ASN A 44 -7.68 -11.54 -8.63
CA ASN A 44 -8.34 -12.15 -9.79
C ASN A 44 -9.02 -11.11 -10.68
N GLY A 45 -8.37 -9.96 -10.86
CA GLY A 45 -8.88 -8.89 -11.71
C GLY A 45 -10.03 -8.10 -11.11
N LYS A 46 -10.31 -8.28 -9.84
CA LYS A 46 -11.42 -7.58 -9.18
C LYS A 46 -10.93 -6.82 -7.96
N VAL A 47 -11.57 -5.70 -7.69
CA VAL A 47 -11.30 -4.93 -6.47
C VAL A 47 -11.94 -5.64 -5.28
N VAL A 48 -11.13 -5.98 -4.29
CA VAL A 48 -11.63 -6.57 -3.05
C VAL A 48 -11.99 -5.48 -2.06
N GLU A 49 -11.08 -4.54 -1.88
CA GLU A 49 -11.29 -3.45 -0.93
C GLU A 49 -10.50 -2.23 -1.35
N ALA A 50 -11.06 -1.04 -1.12
CA ALA A 50 -10.36 0.22 -1.38
C ALA A 50 -10.66 1.19 -0.25
N GLY A 51 -9.68 2.02 0.10
CA GLY A 51 -9.86 3.01 1.14
C GLY A 51 -8.57 3.75 1.42
N SER A 52 -8.59 4.58 2.47
CA SER A 52 -7.39 5.25 2.89
C SER A 52 -6.36 4.24 3.38
N SER A 53 -5.09 4.60 3.28
CA SER A 53 -4.03 3.73 3.75
C SER A 53 -4.23 3.36 5.23
N THR A 54 -4.57 4.34 6.04
CA THR A 54 -4.81 4.11 7.47
C THR A 54 -5.93 3.10 7.69
N ASP A 55 -7.07 3.30 7.05
CA ASP A 55 -8.20 2.38 7.22
C ASP A 55 -7.90 1.00 6.69
N PHE A 56 -7.23 0.92 5.55
CA PHE A 56 -6.93 -0.37 4.95
C PHE A 56 -6.06 -1.23 5.88
N PHE A 57 -5.02 -0.66 6.45
CA PHE A 57 -4.09 -1.42 7.28
C PHE A 57 -4.53 -1.58 8.71
N GLN A 58 -5.20 -0.61 9.27
CA GLN A 58 -5.60 -0.66 10.69
C GLN A 58 -7.01 -1.18 10.91
N ASN A 59 -7.88 -1.01 9.93
CA ASN A 59 -9.28 -1.36 10.09
C ASN A 59 -9.87 -1.93 8.81
N PRO A 60 -9.30 -3.01 8.28
CA PRO A 60 -9.82 -3.63 7.05
C PRO A 60 -11.23 -4.14 7.27
N LYS A 61 -12.06 -4.02 6.23
CA LYS A 61 -13.48 -4.36 6.32
C LYS A 61 -13.81 -5.73 5.74
N GLU A 62 -13.13 -6.11 4.64
CA GLU A 62 -13.40 -7.38 3.99
C GLU A 62 -12.63 -8.51 4.66
N GLU A 63 -13.28 -9.66 4.78
CA GLU A 63 -12.62 -10.82 5.39
C GLU A 63 -11.38 -11.24 4.62
N ARG A 64 -11.42 -11.15 3.29
CA ARG A 64 -10.27 -11.50 2.46
C ARG A 64 -9.09 -10.56 2.71
N THR A 65 -9.37 -9.28 2.92
CA THR A 65 -8.33 -8.31 3.26
C THR A 65 -7.68 -8.66 4.60
N LYS A 66 -8.50 -8.97 5.59
CA LYS A 66 -8.00 -9.36 6.91
C LYS A 66 -7.11 -10.59 6.82
N GLU A 67 -7.54 -11.58 6.05
CA GLU A 67 -6.76 -12.81 5.85
C GLU A 67 -5.44 -12.52 5.17
N PHE A 68 -5.47 -11.71 4.10
CA PHE A 68 -4.28 -11.34 3.37
C PHE A 68 -3.27 -10.63 4.28
N LEU A 69 -3.71 -9.68 5.06
CA LEU A 69 -2.83 -8.93 5.96
C LEU A 69 -2.27 -9.79 7.08
N ARG A 70 -3.03 -10.80 7.53
CA ARG A 70 -2.54 -11.74 8.53
C ARG A 70 -1.44 -12.65 7.99
N THR A 71 -1.54 -13.01 6.71
CA THR A 71 -0.61 -13.96 6.10
C THR A 71 0.68 -13.31 5.61
N THR A 72 0.69 -11.99 5.45
CA THR A 72 1.92 -11.32 5.05
C THR A 72 2.92 -11.35 6.19
N SER A 73 4.17 -11.64 5.85
CA SER A 73 5.24 -11.71 6.85
C SER A 73 5.80 -10.34 7.20
N GLU A 74 5.43 -9.33 6.47
CA GLU A 74 5.92 -7.98 6.69
C GLU A 74 5.20 -7.34 7.87
N LYS A 75 5.97 -6.74 8.74
CA LYS A 75 5.41 -5.98 9.86
C LYS A 75 5.34 -4.52 9.48
N VAL A 76 4.16 -3.99 9.54
CA VAL A 76 3.92 -2.59 9.16
C VAL A 76 3.42 -1.79 10.34
#